data_88ea68e45b63406e7f3c0c2537a55de3
#
_entry.id   88ea68e45b63406e7f3c0c2537a55de3
#
_cell.length_a   1.000
_cell.length_b   1.000
_cell.length_c   1.000
_cell.angle_alpha   90.00
_cell.angle_beta   90.00
_cell.angle_gamma   90.00
#
_symmetry.space_group_name_H-M   'P 1'
#
loop_
_entity.id
_entity.type
_entity.pdbx_description
1 polymer ?
#
loop_
_entity_poly.entity_id
_entity_poly.type
_entity_poly.pdbx_seq_one_letter_code
_entity_poly.pdbx_strand_id
1 'polypeptide(L)'
;MSHRKADAGPTASPAKLFGEALRFARERAGLTQEALGKLLHCDRTVVTRYEGGHRAMPLDSVVACDRILETGGMLQLLWQRVDWQADVEHPDWFQKYVDLEDEALAIRVYQCGRVNGLLQCADYAYEMFRTGTDRDNPVLLRERVTARMSRQKRLFGPDGPLHIAVLDESAIRTVVGGPGVMSRQMKHLLEAGERSNISIQVAPFGCLPTRRPGTSMFLLEMPDGSEWLYSESLYRGHFSDAPSVVAEHRGDYDLLRGDVLSVSDSRALIADAMEEYRFEECGGVAQEQLQRKQRGRVRRGGPRVVHPGRRSGA
;
A
#
# COMPACT_ATOMS: atom_id res chain seq x y z
N MET A 1 44.84 -0.64 5.45
CA MET A 1 43.72 -0.35 6.37
C MET A 1 42.77 0.64 5.68
N SER A 2 41.71 0.13 5.09
CA SER A 2 40.76 0.95 4.32
C SER A 2 39.62 1.34 5.24
N HIS A 3 39.55 2.61 5.65
CA HIS A 3 38.39 3.19 6.33
C HIS A 3 37.26 3.31 5.34
N ARG A 4 36.30 2.38 5.38
CA ARG A 4 34.99 2.62 4.80
C ARG A 4 34.32 3.78 5.58
N LYS A 5 34.20 4.94 4.94
CA LYS A 5 33.30 6.00 5.40
C LYS A 5 31.89 5.42 5.59
N ALA A 6 31.39 5.49 6.82
CA ALA A 6 29.99 5.25 7.09
C ALA A 6 29.19 6.34 6.35
N ASP A 7 28.36 5.92 5.42
CA ASP A 7 27.37 6.78 4.77
C ASP A 7 26.30 7.13 5.81
N ALA A 8 26.53 8.24 6.51
CA ALA A 8 25.53 8.85 7.39
C ALA A 8 24.57 9.66 6.51
N GLY A 9 23.70 8.94 5.77
CA GLY A 9 22.51 9.55 5.17
C GLY A 9 21.53 9.96 6.28
N PRO A 10 20.85 11.12 6.17
CA PRO A 10 19.90 11.58 7.15
C PRO A 10 18.72 10.62 7.22
N THR A 11 18.34 10.20 8.43
CA THR A 11 17.15 9.46 8.81
C THR A 11 17.24 7.92 8.76
N ALA A 12 18.08 7.34 9.64
CA ALA A 12 17.80 6.00 10.11
C ALA A 12 16.52 6.03 10.98
N SER A 13 15.57 5.09 10.77
CA SER A 13 14.41 4.98 11.67
C SER A 13 14.88 4.78 13.13
N PRO A 14 14.09 5.16 14.15
CA PRO A 14 14.45 4.90 15.54
C PRO A 14 14.82 3.45 15.82
N ALA A 15 14.12 2.48 15.20
CA ALA A 15 14.42 1.06 15.27
C ALA A 15 15.79 0.71 14.67
N LYS A 16 16.14 1.31 13.54
CA LYS A 16 17.45 1.13 12.91
C LYS A 16 18.57 1.73 13.77
N LEU A 17 18.33 2.91 14.36
CA LEU A 17 19.28 3.53 15.29
C LEU A 17 19.53 2.66 16.52
N PHE A 18 18.47 2.06 17.09
CA PHE A 18 18.60 1.07 18.17
C PHE A 18 19.44 -0.13 17.72
N GLY A 19 19.15 -0.68 16.52
CA GLY A 19 19.88 -1.83 15.97
C GLY A 19 21.37 -1.52 15.73
N GLU A 20 21.69 -0.33 15.24
CA GLU A 20 23.09 0.15 15.08
C GLU A 20 23.80 0.30 16.44
N ALA A 21 23.10 0.81 17.46
CA ALA A 21 23.63 0.91 18.83
C ALA A 21 23.91 -0.46 19.44
N LEU A 22 22.98 -1.41 19.26
CA LEU A 22 23.15 -2.81 19.69
C LEU A 22 24.35 -3.45 19.00
N ARG A 23 24.47 -3.29 17.69
CA ARG A 23 25.61 -3.79 16.89
C ARG A 23 26.92 -3.20 17.39
N PHE A 24 26.99 -1.89 17.57
CA PHE A 24 28.18 -1.20 18.07
C PHE A 24 28.60 -1.73 19.44
N ALA A 25 27.64 -1.88 20.36
CA ALA A 25 27.91 -2.41 21.72
C ALA A 25 28.43 -3.85 21.65
N ARG A 26 27.83 -4.70 20.82
CA ARG A 26 28.28 -6.09 20.59
C ARG A 26 29.71 -6.15 20.05
N GLU A 27 30.00 -5.37 19.01
CA GLU A 27 31.34 -5.32 18.39
C GLU A 27 32.39 -4.81 19.38
N ARG A 28 32.04 -3.81 20.19
CA ARG A 28 32.90 -3.29 21.26
C ARG A 28 33.20 -4.35 22.33
N ALA A 29 32.23 -5.20 22.65
CA ALA A 29 32.41 -6.34 23.56
C ALA A 29 33.16 -7.52 22.89
N GLY A 30 33.58 -7.42 21.64
CA GLY A 30 34.30 -8.47 20.93
C GLY A 30 33.45 -9.70 20.57
N LEU A 31 32.12 -9.59 20.64
CA LEU A 31 31.20 -10.71 20.40
C LEU A 31 30.81 -10.78 18.91
N THR A 32 30.71 -12.03 18.41
CA THR A 32 30.04 -12.29 17.14
C THR A 32 28.50 -12.31 17.31
N GLN A 33 27.75 -12.14 16.21
CA GLN A 33 26.28 -12.29 16.25
C GLN A 33 25.85 -13.66 16.75
N GLU A 34 26.61 -14.71 16.42
CA GLU A 34 26.36 -16.07 16.90
C GLU A 34 26.61 -16.21 18.40
N ALA A 35 27.69 -15.60 18.91
CA ALA A 35 28.01 -15.60 20.34
C ALA A 35 26.94 -14.85 21.16
N LEU A 36 26.49 -13.67 20.68
CA LEU A 36 25.41 -12.95 21.32
C LEU A 36 24.09 -13.73 21.25
N GLY A 37 23.79 -14.39 20.13
CA GLY A 37 22.61 -15.24 20.00
C GLY A 37 22.58 -16.37 21.02
N LYS A 38 23.70 -17.06 21.23
CA LYS A 38 23.82 -18.12 22.26
C LYS A 38 23.54 -17.59 23.66
N LEU A 39 24.04 -16.40 24.00
CA LEU A 39 23.81 -15.75 25.32
C LEU A 39 22.36 -15.32 25.50
N LEU A 40 21.66 -15.01 24.41
CA LEU A 40 20.24 -14.61 24.39
C LEU A 40 19.29 -15.78 24.10
N HIS A 41 19.80 -17.01 23.99
CA HIS A 41 19.03 -18.20 23.63
C HIS A 41 18.26 -18.05 22.30
N CYS A 42 18.87 -17.42 21.31
CA CYS A 42 18.28 -17.25 20.00
C CYS A 42 19.30 -17.49 18.85
N ASP A 43 18.80 -17.68 17.64
CA ASP A 43 19.64 -17.89 16.46
C ASP A 43 20.35 -16.61 16.02
N ARG A 44 21.49 -16.77 15.32
CA ARG A 44 22.24 -15.68 14.69
C ARG A 44 21.35 -14.81 13.79
N THR A 45 20.42 -15.42 13.05
CA THR A 45 19.50 -14.72 12.16
C THR A 45 18.58 -13.76 12.89
N VAL A 46 18.21 -14.09 14.13
CA VAL A 46 17.40 -13.24 15.00
C VAL A 46 18.21 -12.01 15.42
N VAL A 47 19.47 -12.20 15.86
CA VAL A 47 20.38 -11.10 16.19
C VAL A 47 20.58 -10.17 14.99
N THR A 48 20.79 -10.74 13.79
CA THR A 48 20.90 -9.96 12.55
C THR A 48 19.67 -9.06 12.31
N ARG A 49 18.46 -9.57 12.59
CA ARG A 49 17.22 -8.80 12.44
C ARG A 49 17.07 -7.71 13.50
N TYR A 50 17.52 -7.95 14.73
CA TYR A 50 17.55 -6.95 15.80
C TYR A 50 18.52 -5.81 15.44
N GLU A 51 19.73 -6.14 14.98
CA GLU A 51 20.75 -5.17 14.58
C GLU A 51 20.38 -4.39 13.30
N GLY A 52 19.56 -4.99 12.45
CA GLY A 52 19.02 -4.33 11.26
C GLY A 52 17.81 -3.42 11.53
N GLY A 53 17.24 -3.43 12.74
CA GLY A 53 15.99 -2.75 13.07
C GLY A 53 14.75 -3.38 12.41
N HIS A 54 14.85 -4.62 11.91
CA HIS A 54 13.76 -5.31 11.21
C HIS A 54 12.85 -6.14 12.13
N ARG A 55 13.16 -6.19 13.41
CA ARG A 55 12.39 -6.91 14.41
C ARG A 55 12.53 -6.24 15.77
N ALA A 56 11.41 -6.04 16.46
CA ALA A 56 11.40 -5.61 17.84
C ALA A 56 12.12 -6.63 18.74
N MET A 57 13.04 -6.14 19.55
CA MET A 57 13.71 -6.96 20.56
C MET A 57 12.85 -7.01 21.83
N PRO A 58 12.57 -8.19 22.42
CA PRO A 58 11.86 -8.27 23.70
C PRO A 58 12.60 -7.49 24.78
N LEU A 59 11.88 -6.79 25.66
CA LEU A 59 12.47 -5.96 26.70
C LEU A 59 13.42 -6.74 27.60
N ASP A 60 13.07 -7.97 27.96
CA ASP A 60 13.92 -8.85 28.77
C ASP A 60 15.28 -9.12 28.08
N SER A 61 15.24 -9.29 26.76
CA SER A 61 16.46 -9.46 25.96
C SER A 61 17.29 -8.19 25.89
N VAL A 62 16.66 -7.01 25.85
CA VAL A 62 17.34 -5.69 25.89
C VAL A 62 18.04 -5.51 27.25
N VAL A 63 17.33 -5.82 28.34
CA VAL A 63 17.91 -5.80 29.71
C VAL A 63 19.10 -6.75 29.82
N ALA A 64 18.98 -7.96 29.27
CA ALA A 64 20.08 -8.90 29.18
C ALA A 64 21.27 -8.35 28.38
N CYS A 65 21.02 -7.70 27.24
CA CYS A 65 22.05 -7.05 26.43
C CYS A 65 22.78 -5.94 27.18
N ASP A 66 22.04 -5.06 27.87
CA ASP A 66 22.69 -3.99 28.67
C ASP A 66 23.66 -4.56 29.72
N ARG A 67 23.31 -5.71 30.30
CA ARG A 67 24.15 -6.40 31.27
C ARG A 67 25.36 -7.09 30.64
N ILE A 68 25.12 -7.85 29.53
CA ILE A 68 26.15 -8.62 28.81
C ILE A 68 27.16 -7.71 28.14
N LEU A 69 26.69 -6.60 27.58
CA LEU A 69 27.48 -5.66 26.79
C LEU A 69 27.96 -4.46 27.59
N GLU A 70 27.65 -4.42 28.88
CA GLU A 70 28.04 -3.36 29.82
C GLU A 70 27.73 -1.93 29.32
N THR A 71 26.50 -1.74 28.80
CA THR A 71 26.07 -0.47 28.20
C THR A 71 25.40 0.48 29.20
N GLY A 72 25.28 0.07 30.48
CA GLY A 72 24.79 0.95 31.56
C GLY A 72 23.34 1.39 31.41
N GLY A 73 22.48 0.60 30.72
CA GLY A 73 21.06 0.91 30.50
C GLY A 73 20.80 1.75 29.24
N MET A 74 21.84 2.02 28.44
CA MET A 74 21.70 2.80 27.21
C MET A 74 20.77 2.14 26.19
N LEU A 75 20.84 0.81 26.05
CA LEU A 75 19.98 0.08 25.11
C LEU A 75 18.52 0.12 25.57
N GLN A 76 18.24 0.02 26.87
CA GLN A 76 16.89 0.18 27.40
C GLN A 76 16.33 1.59 27.15
N LEU A 77 17.17 2.63 27.38
CA LEU A 77 16.77 4.00 27.13
C LEU A 77 16.42 4.25 25.67
N LEU A 78 17.22 3.72 24.74
CA LEU A 78 16.94 3.83 23.30
C LEU A 78 15.70 3.01 22.93
N TRP A 79 15.58 1.80 23.45
CA TRP A 79 14.46 0.89 23.20
C TRP A 79 13.11 1.52 23.57
N GLN A 80 13.03 2.22 24.71
CA GLN A 80 11.83 2.93 25.17
C GLN A 80 11.43 4.11 24.28
N ARG A 81 12.34 4.61 23.44
CA ARG A 81 12.10 5.71 22.50
C ARG A 81 11.73 5.23 21.11
N VAL A 82 11.74 3.93 20.89
CA VAL A 82 11.31 3.30 19.63
C VAL A 82 9.87 2.83 19.79
N ASP A 83 9.00 3.26 18.92
CA ASP A 83 7.67 2.68 18.79
C ASP A 83 7.76 1.37 18.00
N TRP A 84 7.93 0.26 18.71
CA TRP A 84 8.10 -1.06 18.13
C TRP A 84 6.82 -1.63 17.52
N GLN A 85 5.66 -1.11 17.87
CA GLN A 85 4.38 -1.58 17.28
C GLN A 85 4.19 -1.03 15.88
N ALA A 86 4.72 0.14 15.63
CA ALA A 86 4.66 0.78 14.33
C ALA A 86 5.54 0.09 13.26
N ASP A 87 6.63 -0.59 13.66
CA ASP A 87 7.58 -1.22 12.71
C ASP A 87 7.14 -2.62 12.21
N VAL A 88 6.07 -3.23 12.74
CA VAL A 88 5.74 -4.64 12.45
C VAL A 88 4.63 -4.84 11.43
N GLU A 89 3.72 -3.87 11.22
CA GLU A 89 2.59 -4.07 10.29
C GLU A 89 2.31 -2.92 9.32
N HIS A 90 2.63 -1.69 9.71
CA HIS A 90 2.63 -0.52 8.82
C HIS A 90 3.79 0.41 9.18
N PRO A 91 4.42 1.13 8.24
CA PRO A 91 5.35 2.20 8.58
C PRO A 91 4.67 3.21 9.52
N ASP A 92 5.36 3.72 10.56
CA ASP A 92 4.82 4.68 11.55
C ASP A 92 4.02 5.83 10.92
N TRP A 93 4.48 6.31 9.76
CA TRP A 93 3.82 7.36 9.01
C TRP A 93 2.45 6.93 8.47
N PHE A 94 2.24 5.65 8.14
CA PHE A 94 0.96 5.19 7.64
C PHE A 94 -0.08 5.07 8.76
N GLN A 95 0.33 4.64 9.95
CA GLN A 95 -0.54 4.62 11.13
C GLN A 95 -0.99 6.03 11.49
N LYS A 96 -0.05 6.99 11.52
CA LYS A 96 -0.39 8.41 11.73
C LYS A 96 -1.43 8.92 10.71
N TYR A 97 -1.30 8.54 9.43
CA TYR A 97 -2.28 8.89 8.42
C TYR A 97 -3.65 8.27 8.71
N VAL A 98 -3.69 6.99 9.11
CA VAL A 98 -4.94 6.29 9.45
C VAL A 98 -5.64 6.97 10.63
N ASP A 99 -4.89 7.36 11.66
CA ASP A 99 -5.42 8.04 12.84
C ASP A 99 -6.02 9.41 12.46
N LEU A 100 -5.30 10.21 11.67
CA LEU A 100 -5.80 11.48 11.17
C LEU A 100 -7.01 11.30 10.24
N GLU A 101 -7.02 10.28 9.38
CA GLU A 101 -8.14 9.96 8.49
C GLU A 101 -9.40 9.58 9.30
N ASP A 102 -9.22 8.86 10.41
CA ASP A 102 -10.33 8.43 11.26
C ASP A 102 -10.96 9.61 12.05
N GLU A 103 -10.20 10.64 12.37
CA GLU A 103 -10.69 11.81 13.10
C GLU A 103 -11.19 12.94 12.18
N ALA A 104 -10.74 13.00 10.92
CA ALA A 104 -10.99 14.12 10.02
C ALA A 104 -12.49 14.41 9.81
N LEU A 105 -12.85 15.68 9.78
CA LEU A 105 -14.19 16.19 9.37
C LEU A 105 -14.34 16.27 7.86
N ALA A 106 -13.23 16.61 7.17
CA ALA A 106 -13.20 16.64 5.71
C ALA A 106 -11.86 16.12 5.19
N ILE A 107 -11.93 15.38 4.09
CA ILE A 107 -10.78 14.80 3.41
C ILE A 107 -10.85 15.22 1.94
N ARG A 108 -9.86 16.00 1.49
CA ARG A 108 -9.70 16.39 0.08
C ARG A 108 -8.54 15.62 -0.49
N VAL A 109 -8.75 14.94 -1.61
CA VAL A 109 -7.77 14.03 -2.19
C VAL A 109 -7.54 14.36 -3.65
N TYR A 110 -6.29 14.53 -4.06
CA TYR A 110 -5.85 14.33 -5.43
C TYR A 110 -5.14 13.00 -5.52
N GLN A 111 -5.57 12.13 -6.44
CA GLN A 111 -5.03 10.78 -6.55
C GLN A 111 -4.65 10.46 -7.98
N CYS A 112 -3.39 10.08 -8.21
CA CYS A 112 -2.89 9.66 -9.52
C CYS A 112 -2.54 8.17 -9.55
N GLY A 113 -2.65 7.56 -10.73
CA GLY A 113 -2.24 6.20 -11.03
C GLY A 113 -3.11 5.09 -10.45
N ARG A 114 -3.77 5.32 -9.31
CA ARG A 114 -4.59 4.31 -8.60
C ARG A 114 -5.72 4.98 -7.82
N VAL A 115 -6.78 4.22 -7.55
CA VAL A 115 -7.87 4.70 -6.69
C VAL A 115 -7.41 4.71 -5.23
N ASN A 116 -7.78 5.72 -4.45
CA ASN A 116 -7.41 5.82 -3.04
C ASN A 116 -8.08 4.74 -2.18
N GLY A 117 -7.47 4.43 -1.03
CA GLY A 117 -7.89 3.31 -0.18
C GLY A 117 -9.34 3.39 0.30
N LEU A 118 -9.87 4.59 0.57
CA LEU A 118 -11.24 4.79 1.05
C LEU A 118 -12.30 4.57 -0.05
N LEU A 119 -11.91 4.61 -1.32
CA LEU A 119 -12.80 4.41 -2.47
C LEU A 119 -12.52 3.10 -3.22
N GLN A 120 -11.72 2.18 -2.67
CA GLN A 120 -11.46 0.87 -3.27
C GLN A 120 -12.54 -0.14 -2.91
N CYS A 121 -12.97 -0.97 -3.85
CA CYS A 121 -13.70 -2.19 -3.54
C CYS A 121 -12.74 -3.29 -3.04
N ALA A 122 -13.28 -4.33 -2.39
CA ALA A 122 -12.47 -5.40 -1.79
C ALA A 122 -11.57 -6.13 -2.80
N ASP A 123 -12.09 -6.40 -4.01
CA ASP A 123 -11.35 -7.10 -5.05
C ASP A 123 -10.16 -6.26 -5.57
N TYR A 124 -10.39 -4.96 -5.77
CA TYR A 124 -9.32 -4.04 -6.18
C TYR A 124 -8.26 -3.92 -5.08
N ALA A 125 -8.67 -3.78 -3.82
CA ALA A 125 -7.76 -3.74 -2.69
C ALA A 125 -6.93 -5.03 -2.57
N TYR A 126 -7.54 -6.19 -2.78
CA TYR A 126 -6.84 -7.48 -2.78
C TYR A 126 -5.75 -7.53 -3.85
N GLU A 127 -6.07 -7.15 -5.09
CA GLU A 127 -5.10 -7.14 -6.18
C GLU A 127 -3.97 -6.12 -5.94
N MET A 128 -4.29 -4.97 -5.34
CA MET A 128 -3.29 -4.00 -4.92
C MET A 128 -2.28 -4.58 -3.92
N PHE A 129 -2.76 -5.28 -2.89
CA PHE A 129 -1.87 -5.91 -1.90
C PHE A 129 -1.11 -7.09 -2.49
N ARG A 130 -1.70 -7.84 -3.43
CA ARG A 130 -1.06 -8.97 -4.10
C ARG A 130 0.16 -8.58 -4.93
N THR A 131 0.27 -7.33 -5.38
CA THR A 131 1.46 -6.83 -6.07
C THR A 131 2.58 -6.38 -5.13
N GLY A 132 2.33 -6.33 -3.83
CA GLY A 132 3.29 -5.93 -2.80
C GLY A 132 4.19 -7.07 -2.29
N THR A 133 4.84 -6.82 -1.15
CA THR A 133 5.80 -7.73 -0.52
C THR A 133 5.18 -9.02 0.00
N ASP A 134 3.89 -9.01 0.34
CA ASP A 134 3.20 -10.12 1.00
C ASP A 134 2.39 -10.99 0.04
N ARG A 135 2.68 -10.88 -1.25
CA ARG A 135 1.96 -11.57 -2.36
C ARG A 135 1.79 -13.08 -2.15
N ASP A 136 2.70 -13.71 -1.42
CA ASP A 136 2.74 -15.17 -1.22
C ASP A 136 2.02 -15.62 0.07
N ASN A 137 1.41 -14.68 0.84
CA ASN A 137 0.66 -14.99 2.05
C ASN A 137 -0.84 -14.64 1.92
N PRO A 138 -1.69 -15.59 1.50
CA PRO A 138 -3.12 -15.32 1.29
C PRO A 138 -3.88 -14.94 2.55
N VAL A 139 -3.43 -15.35 3.73
CA VAL A 139 -4.06 -15.00 5.02
C VAL A 139 -3.83 -13.53 5.30
N LEU A 140 -2.57 -13.10 5.26
CA LEU A 140 -2.19 -11.71 5.49
C LEU A 140 -2.83 -10.76 4.46
N LEU A 141 -2.93 -11.18 3.19
CA LEU A 141 -3.63 -10.40 2.16
C LEU A 141 -5.10 -10.14 2.54
N ARG A 142 -5.82 -11.17 3.02
CA ARG A 142 -7.21 -11.01 3.45
C ARG A 142 -7.35 -10.14 4.69
N GLU A 143 -6.45 -10.26 5.65
CA GLU A 143 -6.40 -9.40 6.84
C GLU A 143 -6.23 -7.94 6.45
N ARG A 144 -5.31 -7.63 5.53
CA ARG A 144 -5.10 -6.28 5.01
C ARG A 144 -6.31 -5.73 4.26
N VAL A 145 -6.98 -6.56 3.44
CA VAL A 145 -8.23 -6.16 2.79
C VAL A 145 -9.30 -5.86 3.83
N THR A 146 -9.45 -6.73 4.84
CA THR A 146 -10.42 -6.53 5.93
C THR A 146 -10.14 -5.24 6.68
N ALA A 147 -8.88 -4.95 7.02
CA ALA A 147 -8.48 -3.71 7.67
C ALA A 147 -8.82 -2.48 6.80
N ARG A 148 -8.54 -2.53 5.48
CA ARG A 148 -8.90 -1.46 4.55
C ARG A 148 -10.40 -1.24 4.45
N MET A 149 -11.18 -2.30 4.32
CA MET A 149 -12.65 -2.21 4.29
C MET A 149 -13.22 -1.70 5.63
N SER A 150 -12.56 -2.01 6.74
CA SER A 150 -12.97 -1.51 8.06
C SER A 150 -12.85 0.01 8.16
N ARG A 151 -11.78 0.61 7.61
CA ARG A 151 -11.59 2.07 7.56
C ARG A 151 -12.70 2.79 6.79
N GLN A 152 -13.24 2.14 5.76
CA GLN A 152 -14.33 2.72 4.95
C GLN A 152 -15.66 2.81 5.71
N LYS A 153 -15.86 2.06 6.80
CA LYS A 153 -17.12 2.05 7.56
C LYS A 153 -17.50 3.43 8.06
N ARG A 154 -16.51 4.23 8.49
CA ARG A 154 -16.75 5.60 8.93
C ARG A 154 -17.19 6.50 7.77
N LEU A 155 -16.47 6.44 6.63
CA LEU A 155 -16.79 7.24 5.44
C LEU A 155 -18.22 6.97 4.94
N PHE A 156 -18.62 5.69 4.95
CA PHE A 156 -19.95 5.25 4.50
C PHE A 156 -21.00 5.25 5.60
N GLY A 157 -20.65 5.68 6.82
CA GLY A 157 -21.59 5.87 7.93
C GLY A 157 -22.45 7.12 7.79
N PRO A 158 -23.46 7.29 8.68
CA PRO A 158 -24.36 8.46 8.64
C PRO A 158 -23.62 9.79 8.94
N ASP A 159 -22.59 9.74 9.79
CA ASP A 159 -21.79 10.91 10.19
C ASP A 159 -20.39 10.86 9.55
N GLY A 160 -20.28 10.28 8.36
CA GLY A 160 -19.03 10.17 7.64
C GLY A 160 -18.46 11.53 7.23
N PRO A 161 -17.12 11.67 7.17
CA PRO A 161 -16.47 12.91 6.79
C PRO A 161 -16.88 13.34 5.37
N LEU A 162 -16.81 14.63 5.11
CA LEU A 162 -16.90 15.14 3.74
C LEU A 162 -15.67 14.64 2.96
N HIS A 163 -15.89 13.86 1.90
CA HIS A 163 -14.82 13.31 1.08
C HIS A 163 -14.90 13.85 -0.34
N ILE A 164 -13.91 14.65 -0.73
CA ILE A 164 -13.84 15.27 -2.05
C ILE A 164 -12.61 14.71 -2.76
N ALA A 165 -12.83 13.86 -3.76
CA ALA A 165 -11.77 13.21 -4.52
C ALA A 165 -11.68 13.76 -5.93
N VAL A 166 -10.49 14.21 -6.33
CA VAL A 166 -10.10 14.43 -7.72
C VAL A 166 -9.21 13.27 -8.14
N LEU A 167 -9.72 12.41 -8.99
CA LEU A 167 -9.00 11.29 -9.56
C LEU A 167 -8.37 11.72 -10.87
N ASP A 168 -7.05 11.55 -11.01
CA ASP A 168 -6.43 11.59 -12.33
C ASP A 168 -7.01 10.47 -13.22
N GLU A 169 -7.23 10.71 -14.49
CA GLU A 169 -7.78 9.68 -15.39
C GLU A 169 -6.95 8.40 -15.37
N SER A 170 -5.64 8.49 -15.11
CA SER A 170 -4.79 7.30 -14.93
C SER A 170 -5.25 6.39 -13.78
N ALA A 171 -5.91 6.92 -12.75
CA ALA A 171 -6.43 6.11 -11.64
C ALA A 171 -7.57 5.18 -12.07
N ILE A 172 -8.36 5.58 -13.06
CA ILE A 172 -9.47 4.77 -13.60
C ILE A 172 -9.06 3.97 -14.86
N ARG A 173 -7.91 4.28 -15.49
CA ARG A 173 -7.41 3.60 -16.68
C ARG A 173 -6.29 2.59 -16.41
N THR A 174 -5.54 2.75 -15.33
CA THR A 174 -4.50 1.77 -14.94
C THR A 174 -5.14 0.48 -14.46
N VAL A 175 -4.96 -0.60 -15.22
CA VAL A 175 -5.60 -1.89 -14.93
C VAL A 175 -4.97 -2.54 -13.69
N VAL A 176 -5.81 -2.86 -12.72
CA VAL A 176 -5.47 -3.60 -11.50
C VAL A 176 -6.33 -4.87 -11.46
N GLY A 177 -5.71 -6.03 -11.39
CA GLY A 177 -6.40 -7.32 -11.26
C GLY A 177 -7.19 -7.77 -12.51
N GLY A 178 -7.15 -7.00 -13.60
CA GLY A 178 -7.83 -7.29 -14.85
C GLY A 178 -9.20 -6.61 -15.02
N PRO A 179 -9.82 -6.75 -16.21
CA PRO A 179 -11.04 -6.02 -16.58
C PRO A 179 -12.20 -6.21 -15.60
N GLY A 180 -12.45 -7.44 -15.12
CA GLY A 180 -13.52 -7.73 -14.18
C GLY A 180 -13.36 -7.02 -12.84
N VAL A 181 -12.13 -6.90 -12.31
CA VAL A 181 -11.85 -6.14 -11.10
C VAL A 181 -12.07 -4.65 -11.34
N MET A 182 -11.59 -4.13 -12.47
CA MET A 182 -11.76 -2.73 -12.84
C MET A 182 -13.24 -2.37 -13.03
N SER A 183 -14.04 -3.21 -13.68
CA SER A 183 -15.48 -2.98 -13.83
C SER A 183 -16.17 -2.86 -12.47
N ARG A 184 -15.87 -3.77 -11.52
CA ARG A 184 -16.40 -3.69 -10.15
C ARG A 184 -15.92 -2.47 -9.39
N GLN A 185 -14.67 -2.06 -9.60
CA GLN A 185 -14.12 -0.84 -9.00
C GLN A 185 -14.82 0.42 -9.54
N MET A 186 -15.06 0.52 -10.83
CA MET A 186 -15.80 1.65 -11.42
C MET A 186 -17.24 1.68 -10.90
N LYS A 187 -17.91 0.55 -10.82
CA LYS A 187 -19.23 0.45 -10.20
C LYS A 187 -19.22 0.97 -8.77
N HIS A 188 -18.24 0.58 -7.97
CA HIS A 188 -18.09 1.03 -6.58
C HIS A 188 -17.89 2.56 -6.49
N LEU A 189 -17.13 3.17 -7.40
CA LEU A 189 -16.99 4.63 -7.46
C LEU A 189 -18.31 5.34 -7.76
N LEU A 190 -19.11 4.79 -8.70
CA LEU A 190 -20.42 5.32 -9.04
C LEU A 190 -21.39 5.26 -7.86
N GLU A 191 -21.42 4.14 -7.14
CA GLU A 191 -22.24 3.94 -5.93
C GLU A 191 -21.77 4.85 -4.78
N ALA A 192 -20.47 4.98 -4.57
CA ALA A 192 -19.91 5.89 -3.58
C ALA A 192 -20.31 7.37 -3.85
N GLY A 193 -20.23 7.80 -5.12
CA GLY A 193 -20.57 9.15 -5.54
C GLY A 193 -22.08 9.49 -5.45
N GLU A 194 -22.96 8.56 -5.12
CA GLU A 194 -24.38 8.81 -4.82
C GLU A 194 -24.61 9.34 -3.40
N ARG A 195 -23.59 9.24 -2.54
CA ARG A 195 -23.69 9.72 -1.16
C ARG A 195 -23.48 11.22 -1.06
N SER A 196 -24.23 11.86 -0.19
CA SER A 196 -24.21 13.31 -0.01
C SER A 196 -22.89 13.87 0.53
N ASN A 197 -22.12 13.02 1.24
CA ASN A 197 -20.82 13.39 1.80
C ASN A 197 -19.63 13.03 0.88
N ILE A 198 -19.87 12.45 -0.31
CA ILE A 198 -18.79 12.02 -1.23
C ILE A 198 -18.95 12.73 -2.58
N SER A 199 -17.90 13.42 -3.00
CA SER A 199 -17.80 14.05 -4.31
C SER A 199 -16.62 13.48 -5.07
N ILE A 200 -16.83 12.97 -6.29
CA ILE A 200 -15.79 12.40 -7.13
C ILE A 200 -15.75 13.17 -8.45
N GLN A 201 -14.58 13.73 -8.76
CA GLN A 201 -14.28 14.39 -10.02
C GLN A 201 -13.09 13.71 -10.70
N VAL A 202 -13.02 13.75 -12.02
CA VAL A 202 -11.91 13.18 -12.78
C VAL A 202 -11.17 14.29 -13.53
N ALA A 203 -9.84 14.28 -13.40
CA ALA A 203 -8.94 15.09 -14.20
C ALA A 203 -8.55 14.32 -15.46
N PRO A 204 -9.16 14.59 -16.64
CA PRO A 204 -8.93 13.84 -17.87
C PRO A 204 -7.52 14.10 -18.41
N PHE A 205 -6.97 13.17 -19.19
CA PHE A 205 -5.64 13.32 -19.80
C PHE A 205 -5.51 14.57 -20.68
N GLY A 206 -6.58 14.95 -21.35
CA GLY A 206 -6.63 16.15 -22.20
C GLY A 206 -6.67 17.48 -21.45
N CYS A 207 -6.92 17.45 -20.17
CA CYS A 207 -6.83 18.63 -19.33
C CYS A 207 -5.35 18.93 -19.04
N LEU A 208 -4.89 20.13 -19.38
CA LEU A 208 -3.55 20.63 -19.09
C LEU A 208 -3.58 21.49 -17.83
N PRO A 209 -3.79 20.93 -16.64
CA PRO A 209 -3.71 21.73 -15.45
C PRO A 209 -2.25 22.08 -15.20
N THR A 210 -1.90 23.33 -15.35
CA THR A 210 -0.59 23.88 -15.00
C THR A 210 -0.24 23.65 -13.54
N ARG A 211 -1.20 23.19 -12.74
CA ARG A 211 -1.13 22.96 -11.30
C ARG A 211 -1.44 21.54 -10.88
N ARG A 212 -1.41 20.57 -11.80
CA ARG A 212 -1.62 19.16 -11.47
C ARG A 212 -0.44 18.68 -10.62
N PRO A 213 -0.67 18.23 -9.36
CA PRO A 213 0.40 17.70 -8.54
C PRO A 213 1.06 16.48 -9.21
N GLY A 214 2.38 16.36 -9.10
CA GLY A 214 3.12 15.21 -9.63
C GLY A 214 2.95 13.92 -8.82
N THR A 215 2.32 14.00 -7.65
CA THR A 215 2.09 12.88 -6.71
C THR A 215 0.75 13.03 -6.03
N SER A 216 0.24 11.95 -5.45
CA SER A 216 -0.99 11.97 -4.68
C SER A 216 -0.87 12.86 -3.45
N MET A 217 -1.94 13.58 -3.14
CA MET A 217 -2.00 14.56 -2.07
C MET A 217 -3.32 14.44 -1.30
N PHE A 218 -3.25 14.55 0.02
CA PHE A 218 -4.39 14.50 0.93
C PHE A 218 -4.36 15.72 1.84
N LEU A 219 -5.47 16.41 1.93
CA LEU A 219 -5.71 17.51 2.87
C LEU A 219 -6.79 17.06 3.85
N LEU A 220 -6.45 17.01 5.13
CA LEU A 220 -7.34 16.57 6.20
C LEU A 220 -7.67 17.76 7.10
N GLU A 221 -8.96 18.01 7.31
CA GLU A 221 -9.48 19.04 8.19
C GLU A 221 -9.94 18.38 9.48
N MET A 222 -9.37 18.80 10.61
CA MET A 222 -9.58 18.19 11.91
C MET A 222 -10.66 18.90 12.72
N PRO A 223 -11.26 18.24 13.74
CA PRO A 223 -12.29 18.85 14.61
C PRO A 223 -11.82 20.06 15.40
N ASP A 224 -10.53 20.16 15.69
CA ASP A 224 -9.93 21.30 16.40
C ASP A 224 -9.64 22.51 15.48
N GLY A 225 -9.98 22.40 14.19
CA GLY A 225 -9.71 23.40 13.17
C GLY A 225 -8.30 23.35 12.60
N SER A 226 -7.46 22.44 13.03
CA SER A 226 -6.15 22.20 12.39
C SER A 226 -6.33 21.50 11.05
N GLU A 227 -5.35 21.66 10.19
CA GLU A 227 -5.32 21.02 8.87
C GLU A 227 -3.98 20.35 8.64
N TRP A 228 -4.04 19.20 7.99
CA TRP A 228 -2.88 18.41 7.66
C TRP A 228 -2.78 18.18 6.17
N LEU A 229 -1.58 18.40 5.64
CA LEU A 229 -1.19 17.93 4.31
C LEU A 229 -0.47 16.59 4.46
N TYR A 230 -0.86 15.61 3.68
CA TYR A 230 -0.19 14.33 3.58
C TYR A 230 0.07 13.97 2.13
N SER A 231 1.25 13.43 1.83
CA SER A 231 1.61 12.84 0.53
C SER A 231 2.54 11.64 0.73
N GLU A 232 2.56 10.73 -0.24
CA GLU A 232 3.40 9.53 -0.20
C GLU A 232 4.52 9.60 -1.22
N SER A 233 5.72 9.20 -0.81
CA SER A 233 6.81 8.81 -1.69
C SER A 233 6.98 7.28 -1.64
N LEU A 234 7.95 6.74 -2.40
CA LEU A 234 8.20 5.30 -2.43
C LEU A 234 8.52 4.68 -1.05
N TYR A 235 9.07 5.47 -0.13
CA TYR A 235 9.58 4.97 1.14
C TYR A 235 9.01 5.68 2.37
N ARG A 236 8.27 6.78 2.19
CA ARG A 236 7.79 7.60 3.32
C ARG A 236 6.50 8.33 3.01
N GLY A 237 5.68 8.50 4.07
CA GLY A 237 4.66 9.52 4.14
C GLY A 237 5.25 10.84 4.62
N HIS A 238 4.84 11.92 3.99
CA HIS A 238 5.23 13.29 4.32
C HIS A 238 4.02 14.01 4.88
N PHE A 239 4.19 14.59 6.08
CA PHE A 239 3.14 15.34 6.77
C PHE A 239 3.58 16.78 6.97
N SER A 240 2.64 17.70 6.86
CA SER A 240 2.82 19.10 7.25
C SER A 240 1.51 19.63 7.84
N ASP A 241 1.61 20.28 8.98
CA ASP A 241 0.58 21.08 9.63
C ASP A 241 0.94 22.58 9.61
N ALA A 242 2.03 22.94 8.94
CA ALA A 242 2.44 24.32 8.79
C ALA A 242 1.40 25.12 7.99
N PRO A 243 0.74 26.16 8.56
CA PRO A 243 -0.39 26.84 7.93
C PRO A 243 -0.07 27.40 6.54
N SER A 244 1.13 27.89 6.30
CA SER A 244 1.54 28.41 4.99
C SER A 244 1.64 27.32 3.92
N VAL A 245 2.17 26.15 4.28
CA VAL A 245 2.30 24.99 3.37
C VAL A 245 0.93 24.41 3.06
N VAL A 246 0.09 24.23 4.07
CA VAL A 246 -1.27 23.70 3.90
C VAL A 246 -2.12 24.65 3.05
N ALA A 247 -2.05 25.97 3.30
CA ALA A 247 -2.80 26.99 2.56
C ALA A 247 -2.38 27.03 1.07
N GLU A 248 -1.09 26.92 0.77
CA GLU A 248 -0.56 26.85 -0.59
C GLU A 248 -1.16 25.66 -1.35
N HIS A 249 -1.03 24.44 -0.81
CA HIS A 249 -1.51 23.24 -1.46
C HIS A 249 -3.05 23.13 -1.51
N ARG A 250 -3.74 23.74 -0.54
CA ARG A 250 -5.20 23.88 -0.60
C ARG A 250 -5.60 24.78 -1.77
N GLY A 251 -4.93 25.93 -1.95
CA GLY A 251 -5.17 26.82 -3.07
C GLY A 251 -4.94 26.12 -4.41
N ASP A 252 -3.87 25.34 -4.54
CA ASP A 252 -3.59 24.54 -5.73
C ASP A 252 -4.67 23.48 -5.97
N TYR A 253 -5.14 22.81 -4.91
CA TYR A 253 -6.22 21.83 -4.99
C TYR A 253 -7.54 22.48 -5.45
N ASP A 254 -7.91 23.63 -4.91
CA ASP A 254 -9.15 24.32 -5.24
C ASP A 254 -9.13 24.80 -6.71
N LEU A 255 -8.00 25.27 -7.18
CA LEU A 255 -7.82 25.66 -8.58
C LEU A 255 -7.85 24.45 -9.51
N LEU A 256 -7.17 23.36 -9.15
CA LEU A 256 -7.25 22.11 -9.90
C LEU A 256 -8.70 21.62 -10.02
N ARG A 257 -9.43 21.67 -8.92
CA ARG A 257 -10.83 21.23 -8.87
C ARG A 257 -11.74 22.07 -9.76
N GLY A 258 -11.41 23.36 -9.96
CA GLY A 258 -12.12 24.23 -10.90
C GLY A 258 -11.85 23.88 -12.38
N ASP A 259 -10.69 23.29 -12.68
CA ASP A 259 -10.22 23.01 -14.04
C ASP A 259 -10.54 21.59 -14.53
N VAL A 260 -11.02 20.69 -13.65
CA VAL A 260 -11.33 19.29 -13.99
C VAL A 260 -12.81 19.12 -14.36
N LEU A 261 -13.19 17.91 -14.77
CA LEU A 261 -14.58 17.60 -15.13
C LEU A 261 -15.54 17.88 -13.96
N SER A 262 -16.74 18.32 -14.31
CA SER A 262 -17.82 18.39 -13.31
C SER A 262 -18.10 17.01 -12.69
N VAL A 263 -18.78 16.95 -11.54
CA VAL A 263 -19.19 15.68 -10.92
C VAL A 263 -20.05 14.85 -11.88
N SER A 264 -20.93 15.50 -12.66
CA SER A 264 -21.78 14.82 -13.66
C SER A 264 -20.97 14.21 -14.80
N ASP A 265 -20.04 14.99 -15.38
CA ASP A 265 -19.21 14.53 -16.49
C ASP A 265 -18.21 13.47 -16.04
N SER A 266 -17.70 13.59 -14.81
CA SER A 266 -16.85 12.59 -14.19
C SER A 266 -17.59 11.27 -13.99
N ARG A 267 -18.85 11.33 -13.54
CA ARG A 267 -19.71 10.17 -13.43
C ARG A 267 -19.93 9.48 -14.78
N ALA A 268 -20.16 10.26 -15.84
CA ALA A 268 -20.29 9.71 -17.19
C ALA A 268 -19.00 9.01 -17.65
N LEU A 269 -17.83 9.64 -17.46
CA LEU A 269 -16.54 9.06 -17.82
C LEU A 269 -16.24 7.75 -17.05
N ILE A 270 -16.58 7.70 -15.75
CA ILE A 270 -16.43 6.48 -14.96
C ILE A 270 -17.40 5.38 -15.41
N ALA A 271 -18.63 5.73 -15.80
CA ALA A 271 -19.60 4.79 -16.35
C ALA A 271 -19.14 4.21 -17.70
N ASP A 272 -18.62 5.05 -18.58
CA ASP A 272 -18.05 4.61 -19.86
C ASP A 272 -16.88 3.64 -19.64
N ALA A 273 -15.96 3.98 -18.73
CA ALA A 273 -14.86 3.10 -18.37
C ALA A 273 -15.35 1.75 -17.79
N MET A 274 -16.41 1.75 -16.98
CA MET A 274 -17.01 0.52 -16.46
C MET A 274 -17.52 -0.38 -17.58
N GLU A 275 -18.22 0.18 -18.58
CA GLU A 275 -18.77 -0.61 -19.69
C GLU A 275 -17.65 -1.11 -20.63
N GLU A 276 -16.59 -0.33 -20.86
CA GLU A 276 -15.40 -0.77 -21.60
C GLU A 276 -14.77 -2.01 -20.94
N TYR A 277 -14.51 -1.97 -19.63
CA TYR A 277 -13.96 -3.11 -18.88
C TYR A 277 -14.91 -4.32 -18.87
N ARG A 278 -16.20 -4.09 -18.79
CA ARG A 278 -17.19 -5.16 -18.84
C ARG A 278 -17.19 -5.88 -20.20
N PHE A 279 -17.06 -5.12 -21.29
CA PHE A 279 -16.93 -5.66 -22.63
C PHE A 279 -15.64 -6.47 -22.81
N GLU A 280 -14.52 -5.97 -22.31
CA GLU A 280 -13.24 -6.66 -22.35
C GLU A 280 -13.28 -7.99 -21.55
N GLU A 281 -13.93 -8.00 -20.39
CA GLU A 281 -14.12 -9.22 -19.59
C GLU A 281 -14.91 -10.28 -20.37
N CYS A 282 -16.01 -9.89 -21.00
CA CYS A 282 -16.83 -10.79 -21.81
C CYS A 282 -16.07 -11.31 -23.04
N GLY A 283 -15.33 -10.46 -23.73
CA GLY A 283 -14.50 -10.83 -24.87
C GLY A 283 -13.36 -11.77 -24.50
N GLY A 284 -12.70 -11.55 -23.38
CA GLY A 284 -11.65 -12.41 -22.84
C GLY A 284 -12.17 -13.81 -22.49
N VAL A 285 -13.33 -13.90 -21.84
CA VAL A 285 -13.98 -15.20 -21.51
C VAL A 285 -14.35 -15.98 -22.76
N ALA A 286 -14.88 -15.31 -23.79
CA ALA A 286 -15.21 -15.96 -25.06
C ALA A 286 -13.97 -16.52 -25.76
N GLN A 287 -12.89 -15.78 -25.79
CA GLN A 287 -11.61 -16.23 -26.36
C GLN A 287 -11.01 -17.42 -25.59
N GLU A 288 -11.04 -17.39 -24.27
CA GLU A 288 -10.54 -18.50 -23.44
C GLU A 288 -11.38 -19.79 -23.65
N GLN A 289 -12.69 -19.66 -23.76
CA GLN A 289 -13.58 -20.80 -24.08
C GLN A 289 -13.30 -21.38 -25.47
N LEU A 290 -13.03 -20.54 -26.46
CA LEU A 290 -12.64 -20.99 -27.81
C LEU A 290 -11.31 -21.73 -27.79
N GLN A 291 -10.31 -21.21 -27.08
CA GLN A 291 -9.01 -21.88 -26.94
C GLN A 291 -9.12 -23.22 -26.19
N ARG A 292 -9.94 -23.31 -25.14
CA ARG A 292 -10.20 -24.56 -24.43
C ARG A 292 -10.89 -25.60 -25.35
N LYS A 293 -11.87 -25.17 -26.15
CA LYS A 293 -12.50 -26.04 -27.14
C LYS A 293 -11.52 -26.53 -28.22
N GLN A 294 -10.62 -25.69 -28.69
CA GLN A 294 -9.59 -26.06 -29.65
C GLN A 294 -8.58 -27.05 -29.04
N ARG A 295 -8.09 -26.81 -27.82
CA ARG A 295 -7.20 -27.74 -27.12
C ARG A 295 -7.85 -29.08 -26.79
N GLY A 296 -9.15 -29.08 -26.49
CA GLY A 296 -9.93 -30.32 -26.29
C GLY A 296 -10.12 -31.13 -27.57
N ARG A 297 -10.24 -30.47 -28.74
CA ARG A 297 -10.30 -31.14 -30.06
C ARG A 297 -8.97 -31.76 -30.46
N VAL A 298 -7.85 -31.08 -30.21
CA VAL A 298 -6.50 -31.61 -30.52
C VAL A 298 -6.19 -32.86 -29.67
N ARG A 299 -6.62 -32.91 -28.41
CA ARG A 299 -6.42 -34.11 -27.56
C ARG A 299 -7.29 -35.30 -27.94
N ARG A 300 -8.43 -35.13 -28.64
CA ARG A 300 -9.29 -36.22 -29.12
C ARG A 300 -8.98 -36.73 -30.52
N GLY A 301 -8.08 -36.03 -31.26
CA GLY A 301 -7.69 -36.34 -32.64
C GLY A 301 -6.33 -37.00 -32.77
N GLY A 302 -5.81 -37.69 -31.75
CA GLY A 302 -4.58 -38.49 -31.87
C GLY A 302 -4.74 -39.62 -32.91
N PRO A 303 -3.77 -39.85 -33.83
CA PRO A 303 -3.88 -40.86 -34.84
C PRO A 303 -4.05 -42.26 -34.19
N ARG A 304 -5.11 -42.97 -34.59
CA ARG A 304 -5.23 -44.39 -34.30
C ARG A 304 -4.05 -45.11 -34.98
N VAL A 305 -3.09 -45.60 -34.18
CA VAL A 305 -2.05 -46.48 -34.65
C VAL A 305 -2.73 -47.82 -34.98
N VAL A 306 -2.93 -48.08 -36.27
CA VAL A 306 -3.36 -49.40 -36.78
C VAL A 306 -2.12 -50.31 -36.76
N HIS A 307 -2.07 -51.24 -35.85
CA HIS A 307 -1.06 -52.30 -35.88
C HIS A 307 -1.38 -53.25 -37.04
N PRO A 308 -0.43 -53.50 -37.99
CA PRO A 308 -0.64 -54.53 -39.01
C PRO A 308 -0.58 -55.92 -38.36
N GLY A 309 -1.63 -56.68 -38.54
CA GLY A 309 -1.76 -58.05 -38.05
C GLY A 309 -0.64 -58.94 -38.57
N ARG A 310 0.01 -59.70 -37.67
CA ARG A 310 0.92 -60.81 -38.02
C ARG A 310 0.13 -61.85 -38.81
N ARG A 311 0.48 -62.07 -40.08
CA ARG A 311 0.10 -63.27 -40.84
C ARG A 311 0.91 -64.42 -40.28
N SER A 312 0.27 -65.42 -39.72
CA SER A 312 0.78 -66.77 -39.53
C SER A 312 0.74 -67.47 -40.86
N GLY A 313 1.93 -67.78 -41.38
CA GLY A 313 2.11 -68.64 -42.53
C GLY A 313 2.58 -70.01 -42.05
N ALA A 314 1.95 -71.02 -42.60
CA ALA A 314 2.26 -72.40 -42.45
C ALA A 314 3.67 -72.78 -42.96
#